data_864203bacced0a87cf301f7b9a8e2844
#
_entry.id   864203bacced0a87cf301f7b9a8e2844
#
_cell.length_a   1.000
_cell.length_b   1.000
_cell.length_c   1.000
_cell.angle_alpha   90.00
_cell.angle_beta   90.00
_cell.angle_gamma   90.00
#
_symmetry.space_group_name_H-M   'P 1'
#
loop_
_entity.id
_entity.type
_entity.pdbx_description
1 polymer ?
#
loop_
_entity_poly.entity_id
_entity_poly.type
_entity_poly.pdbx_seq_one_letter_code
_entity_poly.pdbx_strand_id
1 'polypeptide(L)'
;MYRKYIAAVWPHDGYILEIEYTSGSRLFLDMKPHLRKLRFHPLTDTAVWNSAVTNGIFVRFGALPSGEVELSHDEILSMAETIG
;
A
#
# COMPACT_ATOMS: atom_id res chain seq x y z
N MET A 1 -15.58 -16.01 11.83
CA MET A 1 -15.45 -14.77 11.11
C MET A 1 -14.32 -14.84 10.07
N TYR A 2 -14.62 -14.44 8.89
CA TYR A 2 -13.65 -14.49 7.81
C TYR A 2 -12.76 -13.26 7.82
N ARG A 3 -11.47 -13.46 7.68
CA ARG A 3 -10.52 -12.37 7.57
C ARG A 3 -9.64 -12.58 6.36
N LYS A 4 -9.35 -11.47 5.70
CA LYS A 4 -8.35 -11.49 4.64
C LYS A 4 -7.05 -10.93 5.20
N TYR A 5 -5.98 -11.65 4.93
CA TYR A 5 -4.65 -11.19 5.33
C TYR A 5 -3.84 -10.93 4.08
N ILE A 6 -2.99 -9.95 4.20
CA ILE A 6 -2.03 -9.62 3.15
C ILE A 6 -0.84 -10.54 3.32
N ALA A 7 -0.52 -11.29 2.25
CA ALA A 7 0.63 -12.19 2.27
C ALA A 7 1.90 -11.46 1.87
N ALA A 8 1.81 -10.55 0.90
CA ALA A 8 2.98 -9.84 0.40
C ALA A 8 2.56 -8.58 -0.32
N VAL A 9 3.50 -7.63 -0.46
CA VAL A 9 3.29 -6.41 -1.23
C VAL A 9 4.51 -6.17 -2.10
N TRP A 10 4.28 -5.62 -3.27
CA TRP A 10 5.34 -5.26 -4.21
C TRP A 10 5.07 -3.88 -4.77
N PRO A 11 5.95 -2.92 -4.48
CA PRO A 11 5.87 -1.61 -5.13
C PRO A 11 6.46 -1.69 -6.53
N HIS A 12 5.68 -1.32 -7.53
CA HIS A 12 6.11 -1.34 -8.92
C HIS A 12 6.35 0.09 -9.42
N ASP A 13 7.05 0.18 -10.54
CA ASP A 13 7.24 1.46 -11.19
C ASP A 13 5.87 2.07 -11.55
N GLY A 14 5.82 3.40 -11.58
CA GLY A 14 4.56 4.09 -11.87
C GLY A 14 3.61 4.13 -10.69
N TYR A 15 4.10 3.78 -9.51
CA TYR A 15 3.31 3.84 -8.27
C TYR A 15 2.13 2.89 -8.25
N ILE A 16 2.32 1.72 -8.86
CA ILE A 16 1.35 0.63 -8.76
C ILE A 16 1.78 -0.26 -7.61
N LEU A 17 0.93 -0.43 -6.62
CA LEU A 17 1.18 -1.30 -5.49
C LEU A 17 0.45 -2.62 -5.72
N GLU A 18 1.20 -3.69 -5.82
CA GLU A 18 0.61 -5.03 -5.94
C GLU A 18 0.50 -5.64 -4.56
N ILE A 19 -0.70 -6.13 -4.24
CA ILE A 19 -0.98 -6.72 -2.94
C ILE A 19 -1.47 -8.15 -3.18
N GLU A 20 -0.79 -9.10 -2.57
CA GLU A 20 -1.20 -10.49 -2.62
C GLU A 20 -1.79 -10.88 -1.29
N TYR A 21 -2.96 -11.51 -1.33
CA TYR A 21 -3.64 -12.01 -0.14
C TYR A 21 -3.30 -13.47 0.11
N THR A 22 -3.48 -13.91 1.35
CA THR A 22 -3.22 -15.31 1.69
C THR A 22 -4.14 -16.27 0.94
N SER A 23 -5.25 -15.77 0.42
CA SER A 23 -6.15 -16.56 -0.42
C SER A 23 -5.60 -16.81 -1.81
N GLY A 24 -4.52 -16.13 -2.18
CA GLY A 24 -3.98 -16.17 -3.54
C GLY A 24 -4.50 -15.06 -4.44
N SER A 25 -5.50 -14.31 -3.99
CA SER A 25 -6.01 -13.17 -4.75
C SER A 25 -4.99 -12.05 -4.79
N ARG A 26 -5.05 -11.24 -5.83
CA ARG A 26 -4.16 -10.09 -5.99
C ARG A 26 -4.96 -8.84 -6.30
N LEU A 27 -4.45 -7.72 -5.78
CA LEU A 27 -5.02 -6.41 -6.00
C LEU A 27 -3.91 -5.49 -6.48
N PHE A 28 -4.20 -4.71 -7.52
CA PHE A 28 -3.26 -3.70 -8.01
C PHE A 28 -3.86 -2.34 -7.75
N LEU A 29 -3.18 -1.55 -6.94
CA LEU A 29 -3.65 -0.24 -6.52
C LEU A 29 -2.77 0.84 -7.13
N ASP A 30 -3.38 1.73 -7.91
CA ASP A 30 -2.67 2.86 -8.49
C ASP A 30 -2.62 3.99 -7.47
N MET A 31 -1.45 4.23 -6.90
CA MET A 31 -1.27 5.27 -5.90
C MET A 31 -0.99 6.64 -6.50
N LYS A 32 -0.80 6.72 -7.81
CA LYS A 32 -0.42 7.99 -8.44
C LYS A 32 -1.41 9.12 -8.16
N PRO A 33 -2.73 8.89 -8.29
CA PRO A 33 -3.68 9.98 -7.99
C PRO A 33 -3.65 10.44 -6.54
N HIS A 34 -3.14 9.61 -5.65
CA HIS A 34 -3.15 9.91 -4.21
C HIS A 34 -1.89 10.64 -3.75
N LEU A 35 -0.88 10.77 -4.60
CA LEU A 35 0.39 11.37 -4.20
C LEU A 35 0.28 12.84 -3.88
N ARG A 36 -0.78 13.50 -4.32
CA ARG A 36 -1.02 14.91 -4.02
C ARG A 36 -1.37 15.14 -2.57
N LYS A 37 -1.93 14.12 -1.92
CA LYS A 37 -2.36 14.26 -0.53
C LYS A 37 -1.13 14.39 0.34
N LEU A 38 -1.21 15.30 1.29
CA LEU A 38 -0.09 15.55 2.19
C LEU A 38 0.36 14.26 2.87
N ARG A 39 -0.60 13.44 3.26
CA ARG A 39 -0.34 12.19 3.93
C ARG A 39 0.55 11.25 3.12
N PHE A 40 0.40 11.25 1.79
CA PHE A 40 1.11 10.32 0.92
C PHE A 40 2.30 10.96 0.22
N HIS A 41 2.57 12.22 0.50
CA HIS A 41 3.67 12.92 -0.13
C HIS A 41 5.03 12.23 0.05
N PRO A 42 5.32 11.60 1.21
CA PRO A 42 6.60 10.89 1.36
C PRO A 42 6.84 9.80 0.31
N LEU A 43 5.79 9.27 -0.30
CA LEU A 43 5.93 8.24 -1.33
C LEU A 43 6.59 8.77 -2.61
N THR A 44 6.67 10.08 -2.78
CA THR A 44 7.36 10.66 -3.93
C THR A 44 8.86 10.42 -3.86
N ASP A 45 9.38 10.10 -2.68
CA ASP A 45 10.76 9.62 -2.53
C ASP A 45 10.74 8.13 -2.89
N THR A 46 11.46 7.77 -3.97
CA THR A 46 11.43 6.39 -4.45
C THR A 46 11.99 5.40 -3.43
N ALA A 47 12.92 5.84 -2.58
CA ALA A 47 13.43 4.97 -1.53
C ALA A 47 12.32 4.63 -0.52
N VAL A 48 11.46 5.59 -0.21
CA VAL A 48 10.32 5.35 0.67
C VAL A 48 9.31 4.43 -0.02
N TRP A 49 9.00 4.70 -1.28
CA TRP A 49 8.07 3.87 -2.04
C TRP A 49 8.53 2.41 -2.09
N ASN A 50 9.80 2.19 -2.37
CA ASN A 50 10.33 0.85 -2.54
C ASN A 50 10.54 0.11 -1.23
N SER A 51 10.33 0.76 -0.10
CA SER A 51 10.47 0.14 1.21
C SER A 51 9.21 -0.55 1.71
N ALA A 52 8.20 -0.70 0.88
CA ALA A 52 6.90 -1.25 1.27
C ALA A 52 7.05 -2.63 1.94
N VAL A 53 6.44 -2.77 3.10
CA VAL A 53 6.40 -4.03 3.84
C VAL A 53 4.99 -4.22 4.40
N THR A 54 4.67 -5.45 4.77
CA THR A 54 3.38 -5.74 5.38
C THR A 54 3.56 -6.64 6.59
N ASN A 55 2.69 -6.45 7.58
CA ASN A 55 2.58 -7.37 8.71
C ASN A 55 1.35 -8.26 8.59
N GLY A 56 0.70 -8.26 7.44
CA GLY A 56 -0.51 -9.03 7.20
C GLY A 56 -1.79 -8.22 7.25
N ILE A 57 -1.78 -7.07 7.92
CA ILE A 57 -2.95 -6.22 8.11
C ILE A 57 -2.72 -4.84 7.52
N PHE A 58 -1.53 -4.32 7.70
CA PHE A 58 -1.15 -2.99 7.21
C PHE A 58 -0.06 -3.10 6.17
N VAL A 59 0.01 -2.10 5.31
CA VAL A 59 1.16 -1.87 4.44
C VAL A 59 1.86 -0.62 4.94
N ARG A 60 3.14 -0.72 5.15
CA ARG A 60 3.93 0.37 5.71
C ARG A 60 5.08 0.72 4.78
N PHE A 61 5.33 2.00 4.65
CA PHE A 61 6.44 2.54 3.85
C PHE A 61 7.31 3.41 4.73
N GLY A 62 8.61 3.39 4.48
CA GLY A 62 9.55 4.24 5.20
C GLY A 62 10.27 3.51 6.30
N ALA A 63 11.36 4.12 6.77
CA ALA A 63 12.24 3.50 7.74
C ALA A 63 11.69 3.62 9.14
N LEU A 64 12.03 2.63 9.97
CA LEU A 64 11.75 2.69 11.39
C LEU A 64 12.54 3.83 12.00
N PRO A 65 12.09 4.31 13.18
CA PRO A 65 11.06 3.71 14.02
C PRO A 65 9.62 4.07 13.65
N SER A 66 9.39 5.14 12.95
CA SER A 66 8.01 5.63 12.82
C SER A 66 7.32 5.27 11.52
N GLY A 67 8.10 4.96 10.47
CA GLY A 67 7.51 4.82 9.16
C GLY A 67 7.00 6.18 8.65
N GLU A 68 6.88 6.30 7.34
CA GLU A 68 6.42 7.54 6.73
C GLU A 68 4.96 7.48 6.35
N VAL A 69 4.50 6.32 5.90
CA VAL A 69 3.13 6.14 5.43
C VAL A 69 2.67 4.76 5.86
N GLU A 70 1.44 4.67 6.30
CA GLU A 70 0.83 3.40 6.67
C GLU A 70 -0.57 3.33 6.08
N LEU A 71 -0.90 2.20 5.48
CA LEU A 71 -2.22 1.95 4.89
C LEU A 71 -2.84 0.75 5.57
N SER A 72 -4.05 0.92 6.09
CA SER A 72 -4.82 -0.22 6.58
C SER A 72 -5.48 -0.95 5.40
N HIS A 73 -5.88 -2.18 5.64
CA HIS A 73 -6.58 -2.96 4.62
C HIS A 73 -7.87 -2.26 4.16
N ASP A 74 -8.60 -1.69 5.11
CA ASP A 74 -9.83 -0.97 4.75
C ASP A 74 -9.56 0.22 3.87
N GLU A 75 -8.48 0.95 4.13
CA GLU A 75 -8.10 2.07 3.28
C GLU A 75 -7.73 1.62 1.88
N ILE A 76 -7.01 0.51 1.79
CA ILE A 76 -6.61 -0.04 0.50
C ILE A 76 -7.85 -0.39 -0.33
N LEU A 77 -8.82 -1.05 0.28
CA LEU A 77 -10.04 -1.41 -0.41
C LEU A 77 -10.83 -0.17 -0.83
N SER A 78 -10.90 0.81 0.06
CA SER A 78 -11.61 2.06 -0.25
C SER A 78 -10.98 2.79 -1.42
N MET A 79 -9.65 2.87 -1.45
CA MET A 79 -8.95 3.53 -2.55
C MET A 79 -9.09 2.77 -3.85
N ALA A 80 -9.11 1.44 -3.79
CA ALA A 80 -9.25 0.61 -4.98
C ALA A 80 -10.64 0.76 -5.59
N GLU A 81 -11.65 1.00 -4.77
CA GLU A 81 -13.03 1.17 -5.24
C GLU A 81 -13.29 2.56 -5.79
N THR A 82 -12.47 3.52 -5.44
CA THR A 82 -12.63 4.90 -5.89
C THR A 82 -11.94 5.07 -7.24
N ILE A 83 -12.39 4.35 -8.22
CA ILE A 83 -11.86 4.50 -9.56
C ILE A 83 -12.61 5.65 -10.19
N GLY A 84 -11.96 6.75 -10.22
CA GLY A 84 -12.58 7.96 -10.73
C GLY A 84 -12.96 7.90 -12.15
#